data_6f8f152cf4f91bba6f7ebf9514e086e5
#
_entry.id   6f8f152cf4f91bba6f7ebf9514e086e5
#
_cell.length_a   1.000
_cell.length_b   1.000
_cell.length_c   1.000
_cell.angle_alpha   90.00
_cell.angle_beta   90.00
_cell.angle_gamma   90.00
#
_symmetry.space_group_name_H-M   'P 1'
#
loop_
_entity.id
_entity.type
_entity.pdbx_description
1 polymer ?
#
loop_
_entity_poly.entity_id
_entity_poly.type
_entity_poly.pdbx_seq_one_letter_code
_entity_poly.pdbx_strand_id
1 'polypeptide(L)'
;MPDYAIRGDLVTEDRVLSDAYLIVQGDRIAEISADAPAGLEVIDHSGCAVLPGGVDAHVHSHSSLVDPEGWTRITQCAAAGGVTTIIDMPYDAPEPTITPERVRAKIKALEADGIVDVALYGTVQKHGGAAQVASLLEAGVCAFKLSTYETDPARFPRISDLEITRIFAALEAHPLGSRTPVAFHAENMELVDALVAEMRSSGESDGILHARSRPELSEVTDVVKLLELARGRDVRLHIVHLTVPRMFDVLREARVQGVNVTAETCIHYLTLDETELTRQRGFAKCNPPLRSKETQAGLWDKLLESEIDFVTTDHAPWAPHLKTQPNIFDNKSGLPGLETLLPLLYSAGVADRGLSLEHFAHLIATNPARWANLYPQKGALRVGADADIAVIDPRLETTLRGADSHSVAAHSVYEGWTLRARIVRTISRGETVFADGRVTGQAGRARFVRPSL
;
A
#
# COMPACT_ATOMS: atom_id res chain seq x y z
N MET A 1 7.27 25.32 -14.26
CA MET A 1 8.19 25.20 -13.10
C MET A 1 9.59 25.51 -13.60
N PRO A 2 10.46 26.17 -12.82
CA PRO A 2 11.87 26.32 -13.23
C PRO A 2 12.55 24.94 -13.27
N ASP A 3 13.49 24.77 -14.19
CA ASP A 3 14.34 23.59 -14.23
C ASP A 3 15.36 23.66 -13.10
N TYR A 4 15.68 22.51 -12.48
CA TYR A 4 16.63 22.44 -11.37
C TYR A 4 17.29 21.06 -11.33
N ALA A 5 18.30 20.90 -10.48
CA ALA A 5 18.91 19.61 -10.21
C ALA A 5 18.84 19.25 -8.73
N ILE A 6 18.82 17.96 -8.42
CA ILE A 6 18.93 17.41 -7.08
C ILE A 6 20.25 16.65 -7.00
N ARG A 7 21.09 16.96 -6.02
CA ARG A 7 22.32 16.22 -5.72
C ARG A 7 22.12 15.27 -4.57
N GLY A 8 22.64 14.04 -4.67
CA GLY A 8 22.61 13.05 -3.59
C GLY A 8 23.02 11.67 -4.09
N ASP A 9 22.78 10.63 -3.28
CA ASP A 9 22.96 9.23 -3.67
C ASP A 9 21.70 8.76 -4.40
N LEU A 10 21.75 8.76 -5.73
CA LEU A 10 20.59 8.44 -6.58
C LEU A 10 20.40 6.93 -6.64
N VAL A 11 19.28 6.45 -6.12
CA VAL A 11 18.90 5.04 -6.14
C VAL A 11 18.11 4.76 -7.41
N THR A 12 18.79 4.29 -8.45
CA THR A 12 18.19 3.83 -9.69
C THR A 12 17.69 2.40 -9.54
N GLU A 13 17.10 1.84 -10.59
CA GLU A 13 16.56 0.48 -10.56
C GLU A 13 17.64 -0.59 -10.28
N ASP A 14 18.84 -0.40 -10.79
CA ASP A 14 19.91 -1.41 -10.81
C ASP A 14 21.16 -1.05 -9.97
N ARG A 15 21.26 0.18 -9.49
CA ARG A 15 22.43 0.65 -8.74
C ARG A 15 22.20 1.96 -8.01
N VAL A 16 23.07 2.22 -7.05
CA VAL A 16 23.20 3.54 -6.41
C VAL A 16 24.30 4.33 -7.12
N LEU A 17 23.98 5.54 -7.56
CA LEU A 17 24.95 6.51 -8.08
C LEU A 17 25.29 7.50 -6.97
N SER A 18 26.45 7.32 -6.36
CA SER A 18 26.88 8.18 -5.25
C SER A 18 27.21 9.58 -5.72
N ASP A 19 26.71 10.58 -4.96
CA ASP A 19 26.99 12.00 -5.16
C ASP A 19 26.72 12.49 -6.60
N ALA A 20 25.62 12.03 -7.19
CA ALA A 20 25.22 12.33 -8.56
C ALA A 20 24.08 13.37 -8.62
N TYR A 21 23.74 13.82 -9.81
CA TYR A 21 22.76 14.84 -10.07
C TYR A 21 21.58 14.28 -10.87
N LEU A 22 20.38 14.54 -10.38
CA LEU A 22 19.12 14.27 -11.07
C LEU A 22 18.55 15.60 -11.58
N ILE A 23 18.48 15.76 -12.90
CA ILE A 23 18.02 16.99 -13.54
C ILE A 23 16.53 16.86 -13.83
N VAL A 24 15.76 17.83 -13.35
CA VAL A 24 14.31 17.91 -13.52
C VAL A 24 13.97 19.05 -14.47
N GLN A 25 13.17 18.75 -15.51
CA GLN A 25 12.60 19.74 -16.43
C GLN A 25 11.07 19.65 -16.40
N GLY A 26 10.44 20.71 -15.93
CA GLY A 26 9.00 20.71 -15.75
C GLY A 26 8.54 19.60 -14.79
N ASP A 27 7.74 18.66 -15.30
CA ASP A 27 7.22 17.52 -14.50
C ASP A 27 7.98 16.20 -14.72
N ARG A 28 9.14 16.21 -15.44
CA ARG A 28 9.89 15.01 -15.85
C ARG A 28 11.33 15.00 -15.39
N ILE A 29 11.85 13.78 -15.24
CA ILE A 29 13.29 13.55 -15.12
C ILE A 29 13.89 13.70 -16.53
N ALA A 30 14.78 14.69 -16.71
CA ALA A 30 15.39 14.98 -17.99
C ALA A 30 16.74 14.28 -18.18
N GLU A 31 17.56 14.20 -17.11
CA GLU A 31 18.91 13.64 -17.17
C GLU A 31 19.33 13.12 -15.79
N ILE A 32 20.26 12.14 -15.79
CA ILE A 32 21.02 11.70 -14.63
C ILE A 32 22.50 11.89 -14.98
N SER A 33 23.22 12.68 -14.19
CA SER A 33 24.60 13.10 -14.48
C SER A 33 25.51 12.90 -13.26
N ALA A 34 26.78 12.54 -13.51
CA ALA A 34 27.82 12.58 -12.49
C ALA A 34 28.38 14.00 -12.29
N ASP A 35 28.25 14.86 -13.31
CA ASP A 35 28.78 16.22 -13.30
C ASP A 35 27.69 17.23 -12.93
N ALA A 36 28.10 18.27 -12.20
CA ALA A 36 27.20 19.36 -11.83
C ALA A 36 26.68 20.10 -13.08
N PRO A 37 25.35 20.23 -13.23
CA PRO A 37 24.78 20.91 -14.39
C PRO A 37 25.06 22.43 -14.35
N ALA A 38 25.54 22.97 -15.46
CA ALA A 38 25.81 24.40 -15.56
C ALA A 38 24.50 25.19 -15.66
N GLY A 39 24.35 26.25 -14.86
CA GLY A 39 23.27 27.23 -14.98
C GLY A 39 21.92 26.80 -14.38
N LEU A 40 21.86 25.64 -13.72
CA LEU A 40 20.68 25.20 -12.96
C LEU A 40 20.87 25.48 -11.47
N GLU A 41 19.76 25.75 -10.77
CA GLU A 41 19.70 25.68 -9.31
C GLU A 41 19.94 24.22 -8.87
N VAL A 42 20.80 24.03 -7.88
CA VAL A 42 21.07 22.69 -7.30
C VAL A 42 20.49 22.64 -5.90
N ILE A 43 19.55 21.73 -5.70
CA ILE A 43 19.05 21.37 -4.36
C ILE A 43 20.00 20.31 -3.81
N ASP A 44 20.85 20.72 -2.87
CA ASP A 44 21.90 19.83 -2.33
C ASP A 44 21.37 18.94 -1.20
N HIS A 45 21.36 17.65 -1.45
CA HIS A 45 21.07 16.57 -0.52
C HIS A 45 22.23 15.56 -0.42
N SER A 46 23.47 16.04 -0.48
CA SER A 46 24.66 15.21 -0.34
C SER A 46 24.61 14.34 0.92
N GLY A 47 24.84 13.04 0.76
CA GLY A 47 24.77 12.03 1.82
C GLY A 47 23.34 11.61 2.20
N CYS A 48 22.34 12.03 1.43
CA CYS A 48 20.98 11.52 1.52
C CYS A 48 20.73 10.52 0.38
N ALA A 49 19.86 9.55 0.64
CA ALA A 49 19.33 8.69 -0.41
C ALA A 49 18.22 9.44 -1.19
N VAL A 50 18.44 9.59 -2.49
CA VAL A 50 17.44 10.13 -3.43
C VAL A 50 16.79 8.95 -4.13
N LEU A 51 15.53 8.70 -3.83
CA LEU A 51 14.76 7.52 -4.21
C LEU A 51 13.66 7.90 -5.21
N PRO A 52 13.18 6.95 -6.04
CA PRO A 52 11.87 7.16 -6.67
C PRO A 52 10.82 7.39 -5.59
N GLY A 53 9.90 8.29 -5.83
CA GLY A 53 8.78 8.54 -4.93
C GLY A 53 8.00 7.25 -4.67
N GLY A 54 7.64 7.01 -3.41
CA GLY A 54 6.92 5.81 -3.00
C GLY A 54 5.61 5.63 -3.77
N VAL A 55 5.27 4.38 -4.06
CA VAL A 55 3.99 3.94 -4.62
C VAL A 55 3.35 2.99 -3.64
N ASP A 56 2.35 3.45 -2.90
CA ASP A 56 1.63 2.59 -1.96
C ASP A 56 0.40 1.98 -2.63
N ALA A 57 0.44 0.66 -2.85
CA ALA A 57 -0.59 -0.06 -3.58
C ALA A 57 -1.80 -0.46 -2.72
N HIS A 58 -1.86 -0.07 -1.43
CA HIS A 58 -2.93 -0.48 -0.54
C HIS A 58 -3.32 0.63 0.44
N VAL A 59 -4.25 1.49 0.02
CA VAL A 59 -4.64 2.69 0.78
C VAL A 59 -6.15 2.85 0.77
N HIS A 60 -6.75 3.17 1.92
CA HIS A 60 -8.19 3.38 2.09
C HIS A 60 -8.52 4.83 2.43
N SER A 61 -8.94 5.60 1.45
CA SER A 61 -9.22 7.04 1.60
C SER A 61 -10.59 7.36 2.22
N HIS A 62 -11.59 6.54 1.98
CA HIS A 62 -13.00 6.83 2.28
C HIS A 62 -13.74 5.67 2.97
N SER A 63 -13.09 4.95 3.88
CA SER A 63 -13.70 3.80 4.58
C SER A 63 -14.75 4.18 5.61
N SER A 64 -14.77 5.42 6.10
CA SER A 64 -15.69 5.90 7.14
C SER A 64 -16.67 6.94 6.60
N LEU A 65 -17.93 6.85 7.04
CA LEU A 65 -18.93 7.92 6.86
C LEU A 65 -18.77 9.04 7.89
N VAL A 66 -18.25 8.69 9.06
CA VAL A 66 -18.02 9.61 10.17
C VAL A 66 -16.51 9.88 10.20
N ASP A 67 -16.12 11.13 10.08
CA ASP A 67 -14.72 11.55 10.03
C ASP A 67 -13.93 10.82 8.92
N PRO A 68 -14.28 10.98 7.64
CA PRO A 68 -13.50 10.39 6.56
C PRO A 68 -12.12 11.04 6.48
N GLU A 69 -11.10 10.26 6.09
CA GLU A 69 -9.77 10.79 5.81
C GLU A 69 -9.83 11.83 4.68
N GLY A 70 -10.44 11.45 3.56
CA GLY A 70 -10.60 12.30 2.39
C GLY A 70 -9.31 12.55 1.63
N TRP A 71 -9.43 13.12 0.44
CA TRP A 71 -8.29 13.28 -0.47
C TRP A 71 -7.22 14.22 0.04
N THR A 72 -7.62 15.32 0.71
CA THR A 72 -6.64 16.29 1.23
C THR A 72 -5.74 15.65 2.28
N ARG A 73 -6.30 15.03 3.32
CA ARG A 73 -5.51 14.45 4.42
C ARG A 73 -4.67 13.27 3.97
N ILE A 74 -5.26 12.33 3.21
CA ILE A 74 -4.55 11.14 2.80
C ILE A 74 -3.37 11.48 1.88
N THR A 75 -3.51 12.48 1.01
CA THR A 75 -2.41 12.92 0.15
C THR A 75 -1.39 13.81 0.88
N GLN A 76 -1.78 14.44 1.99
CA GLN A 76 -0.82 15.05 2.93
C GLN A 76 0.00 13.99 3.65
N CYS A 77 -0.64 12.91 4.15
CA CYS A 77 0.05 11.76 4.73
C CYS A 77 1.06 11.16 3.73
N ALA A 78 0.63 10.95 2.48
CA ALA A 78 1.49 10.44 1.43
C ALA A 78 2.72 11.35 1.21
N ALA A 79 2.49 12.64 1.01
CA ALA A 79 3.55 13.62 0.81
C ALA A 79 4.54 13.64 1.98
N ALA A 80 4.06 13.65 3.22
CA ALA A 80 4.91 13.63 4.42
C ALA A 80 5.71 12.32 4.57
N GLY A 81 5.15 11.20 4.10
CA GLY A 81 5.78 9.87 4.12
C GLY A 81 6.73 9.57 2.96
N GLY A 82 6.92 10.48 2.00
CA GLY A 82 7.75 10.22 0.80
C GLY A 82 7.01 9.45 -0.31
N VAL A 83 5.69 9.29 -0.19
CA VAL A 83 4.84 8.62 -1.18
C VAL A 83 4.28 9.65 -2.15
N THR A 84 4.50 9.41 -3.45
CA THR A 84 4.07 10.32 -4.52
C THR A 84 2.91 9.78 -5.35
N THR A 85 2.63 8.49 -5.18
CA THR A 85 1.50 7.83 -5.84
C THR A 85 0.83 6.87 -4.86
N ILE A 86 -0.48 6.97 -4.71
CA ILE A 86 -1.27 5.99 -3.95
C ILE A 86 -2.20 5.25 -4.90
N ILE A 87 -2.47 3.97 -4.59
CA ILE A 87 -3.49 3.20 -5.28
C ILE A 87 -4.61 2.96 -4.30
N ASP A 88 -5.72 3.64 -4.53
CA ASP A 88 -6.79 3.72 -3.56
C ASP A 88 -7.79 2.59 -3.71
N MET A 89 -8.09 1.95 -2.58
CA MET A 89 -8.98 0.81 -2.48
C MET A 89 -10.45 1.18 -2.76
N PRO A 90 -11.27 0.22 -3.23
CA PRO A 90 -12.60 0.53 -3.74
C PRO A 90 -13.73 0.51 -2.71
N TYR A 91 -13.43 0.35 -1.41
CA TYR A 91 -14.43 0.13 -0.35
C TYR A 91 -14.94 1.41 0.30
N ASP A 92 -15.24 2.40 -0.52
CA ASP A 92 -15.74 3.69 -0.08
C ASP A 92 -17.08 3.58 0.65
N ALA A 93 -17.28 4.45 1.61
CA ALA A 93 -18.56 4.70 2.24
C ALA A 93 -19.20 5.95 1.59
N PRO A 94 -20.52 5.95 1.30
CA PRO A 94 -21.47 4.86 1.53
C PRO A 94 -21.48 3.76 0.45
N GLU A 95 -20.85 3.99 -0.71
CA GLU A 95 -20.93 3.11 -1.87
C GLU A 95 -19.53 2.79 -2.42
N PRO A 96 -19.23 1.51 -2.68
CA PRO A 96 -17.95 1.09 -3.24
C PRO A 96 -17.80 1.50 -4.72
N THR A 97 -16.55 1.40 -5.22
CA THR A 97 -16.20 1.73 -6.61
C THR A 97 -16.55 0.56 -7.54
N ILE A 98 -17.86 0.38 -7.82
CA ILE A 98 -18.42 -0.73 -8.60
C ILE A 98 -18.99 -0.32 -9.96
N THR A 99 -18.99 0.98 -10.29
CA THR A 99 -19.48 1.47 -11.58
C THR A 99 -18.57 2.54 -12.18
N PRO A 100 -18.60 2.75 -13.51
CA PRO A 100 -17.86 3.83 -14.16
C PRO A 100 -18.22 5.23 -13.64
N GLU A 101 -19.47 5.43 -13.21
CA GLU A 101 -19.93 6.70 -12.62
C GLU A 101 -19.20 6.98 -11.31
N ARG A 102 -19.05 5.96 -10.44
CA ARG A 102 -18.29 6.06 -9.18
C ARG A 102 -16.82 6.34 -9.45
N VAL A 103 -16.20 5.65 -10.43
CA VAL A 103 -14.82 5.93 -10.86
C VAL A 103 -14.67 7.39 -11.28
N ARG A 104 -15.55 7.90 -12.16
CA ARG A 104 -15.51 9.29 -12.61
C ARG A 104 -15.72 10.29 -11.48
N ALA A 105 -16.64 10.03 -10.57
CA ALA A 105 -16.87 10.89 -9.40
C ALA A 105 -15.63 10.94 -8.49
N LYS A 106 -15.00 9.80 -8.28
CA LYS A 106 -13.78 9.67 -7.48
C LYS A 106 -12.60 10.42 -8.14
N ILE A 107 -12.42 10.28 -9.45
CA ILE A 107 -11.43 11.03 -10.23
C ILE A 107 -11.65 12.54 -10.07
N LYS A 108 -12.87 13.03 -10.24
CA LYS A 108 -13.18 14.44 -10.09
C LYS A 108 -12.83 14.97 -8.69
N ALA A 109 -13.13 14.20 -7.65
CA ALA A 109 -12.85 14.60 -6.27
C ALA A 109 -11.35 14.58 -5.95
N LEU A 110 -10.61 13.52 -6.37
CA LEU A 110 -9.16 13.47 -6.14
C LEU A 110 -8.40 14.58 -6.86
N GLU A 111 -8.81 14.96 -8.07
CA GLU A 111 -8.17 16.04 -8.84
C GLU A 111 -8.53 17.42 -8.29
N ALA A 112 -9.64 17.57 -7.56
CA ALA A 112 -9.99 18.81 -6.90
C ALA A 112 -9.25 19.01 -5.56
N ASP A 113 -9.05 17.94 -4.78
CA ASP A 113 -8.65 18.03 -3.38
C ASP A 113 -7.29 17.39 -3.06
N GLY A 114 -6.74 16.57 -3.99
CA GLY A 114 -5.51 15.83 -3.77
C GLY A 114 -4.24 16.61 -4.06
N ILE A 115 -3.13 16.17 -3.47
CA ILE A 115 -1.78 16.72 -3.59
C ILE A 115 -0.86 15.82 -4.42
N VAL A 116 -0.84 14.50 -4.14
CA VAL A 116 -0.08 13.49 -4.89
C VAL A 116 -0.99 12.70 -5.81
N ASP A 117 -0.39 12.01 -6.78
CA ASP A 117 -1.14 11.31 -7.81
C ASP A 117 -1.82 10.01 -7.29
N VAL A 118 -2.92 9.63 -7.94
CA VAL A 118 -3.76 8.52 -7.47
C VAL A 118 -4.17 7.62 -8.63
N ALA A 119 -3.96 6.31 -8.47
CA ALA A 119 -4.61 5.28 -9.27
C ALA A 119 -5.74 4.63 -8.46
N LEU A 120 -6.68 3.96 -9.12
CA LEU A 120 -7.88 3.45 -8.47
C LEU A 120 -8.06 1.96 -8.69
N TYR A 121 -8.43 1.25 -7.63
CA TYR A 121 -9.04 -0.07 -7.74
C TYR A 121 -10.52 0.04 -8.11
N GLY A 122 -11.00 -1.01 -8.79
CA GLY A 122 -12.42 -1.34 -8.85
C GLY A 122 -12.75 -2.52 -7.95
N THR A 123 -14.02 -2.69 -7.64
CA THR A 123 -14.57 -3.91 -7.06
C THR A 123 -15.88 -4.26 -7.74
N VAL A 124 -16.50 -5.37 -7.34
CA VAL A 124 -17.74 -5.84 -7.94
C VAL A 124 -18.76 -6.16 -6.85
N GLN A 125 -20.02 -6.16 -7.23
CA GLN A 125 -21.10 -6.57 -6.32
C GLN A 125 -21.07 -8.09 -6.04
N LYS A 126 -21.67 -8.48 -4.94
CA LYS A 126 -21.67 -9.86 -4.41
C LYS A 126 -22.17 -10.90 -5.42
N HIS A 127 -23.14 -10.56 -6.24
CA HIS A 127 -23.78 -11.45 -7.21
C HIS A 127 -23.81 -10.81 -8.61
N GLY A 128 -23.41 -11.56 -9.63
CA GLY A 128 -23.38 -11.07 -11.00
C GLY A 128 -22.28 -10.05 -11.27
N GLY A 129 -21.27 -9.95 -10.40
CA GLY A 129 -20.19 -8.97 -10.48
C GLY A 129 -19.33 -9.07 -11.73
N ALA A 130 -19.28 -10.23 -12.39
CA ALA A 130 -18.56 -10.40 -13.64
C ALA A 130 -19.02 -9.43 -14.75
N ALA A 131 -20.29 -9.02 -14.74
CA ALA A 131 -20.84 -8.06 -15.71
C ALA A 131 -20.26 -6.65 -15.58
N GLN A 132 -19.66 -6.32 -14.43
CA GLN A 132 -19.08 -5.00 -14.15
C GLN A 132 -17.63 -4.86 -14.62
N VAL A 133 -16.94 -6.00 -14.85
CA VAL A 133 -15.49 -6.04 -15.13
C VAL A 133 -15.13 -5.18 -16.33
N ALA A 134 -15.78 -5.38 -17.49
CA ALA A 134 -15.44 -4.66 -18.72
C ALA A 134 -15.57 -3.14 -18.56
N SER A 135 -16.71 -2.67 -18.02
CA SER A 135 -16.95 -1.24 -17.86
C SER A 135 -16.02 -0.55 -16.84
N LEU A 136 -15.57 -1.26 -15.83
CA LEU A 136 -14.58 -0.76 -14.87
C LEU A 136 -13.18 -0.68 -15.48
N LEU A 137 -12.77 -1.68 -16.28
CA LEU A 137 -11.52 -1.65 -17.06
C LEU A 137 -11.49 -0.44 -18.02
N GLU A 138 -12.58 -0.21 -18.76
CA GLU A 138 -12.73 0.92 -19.66
C GLU A 138 -12.70 2.27 -18.89
N ALA A 139 -13.21 2.31 -17.66
CA ALA A 139 -13.14 3.49 -16.80
C ALA A 139 -11.71 3.77 -16.32
N GLY A 140 -10.79 2.81 -16.42
CA GLY A 140 -9.36 2.97 -16.15
C GLY A 140 -8.92 2.55 -14.76
N VAL A 141 -9.64 1.64 -14.09
CA VAL A 141 -9.12 1.04 -12.85
C VAL A 141 -7.84 0.23 -13.15
N CYS A 142 -6.86 0.31 -12.27
CA CYS A 142 -5.57 -0.38 -12.46
C CYS A 142 -5.57 -1.81 -11.93
N ALA A 143 -6.50 -2.16 -11.05
CA ALA A 143 -6.66 -3.47 -10.45
C ALA A 143 -8.09 -3.66 -9.92
N PHE A 144 -8.43 -4.92 -9.59
CA PHE A 144 -9.65 -5.25 -8.85
C PHE A 144 -9.28 -5.69 -7.43
N LYS A 145 -10.10 -5.33 -6.44
CA LYS A 145 -10.00 -5.84 -5.07
C LYS A 145 -11.27 -6.60 -4.70
N LEU A 146 -11.10 -7.84 -4.29
CA LEU A 146 -12.14 -8.77 -3.89
C LEU A 146 -11.84 -9.35 -2.50
N SER A 147 -12.78 -10.09 -1.92
CA SER A 147 -12.61 -10.73 -0.62
C SER A 147 -13.24 -12.13 -0.57
N THR A 148 -12.58 -13.05 0.12
CA THR A 148 -13.16 -14.34 0.51
C THR A 148 -13.83 -14.28 1.89
N TYR A 149 -13.66 -13.17 2.61
CA TYR A 149 -14.29 -12.85 3.89
C TYR A 149 -15.29 -11.68 3.74
N GLU A 150 -16.43 -11.73 4.44
CA GLU A 150 -17.42 -10.66 4.42
C GLU A 150 -17.17 -9.66 5.54
N THR A 151 -16.60 -8.50 5.24
CA THR A 151 -16.42 -7.42 6.21
C THR A 151 -17.67 -6.54 6.31
N ASP A 152 -18.30 -6.29 5.17
CA ASP A 152 -19.54 -5.49 5.05
C ASP A 152 -20.30 -6.01 3.83
N PRO A 153 -21.56 -6.48 4.01
CA PRO A 153 -22.30 -7.14 2.93
C PRO A 153 -22.61 -6.26 1.73
N ALA A 154 -22.59 -4.94 1.88
CA ALA A 154 -22.87 -3.99 0.81
C ALA A 154 -21.57 -3.46 0.16
N ARG A 155 -20.58 -3.12 0.98
CA ARG A 155 -19.37 -2.44 0.50
C ARG A 155 -18.19 -3.37 0.29
N PHE A 156 -18.04 -4.39 1.14
CA PHE A 156 -16.93 -5.36 1.09
C PHE A 156 -17.47 -6.78 1.32
N PRO A 157 -18.29 -7.29 0.37
CA PRO A 157 -18.88 -8.60 0.49
C PRO A 157 -17.88 -9.72 0.24
N ARG A 158 -18.15 -10.88 0.81
CA ARG A 158 -17.54 -12.13 0.36
C ARG A 158 -18.00 -12.45 -1.07
N ILE A 159 -17.04 -12.68 -1.96
CA ILE A 159 -17.32 -13.18 -3.31
C ILE A 159 -17.22 -14.71 -3.30
N SER A 160 -18.27 -15.40 -3.73
CA SER A 160 -18.28 -16.87 -3.76
C SER A 160 -17.32 -17.44 -4.80
N ASP A 161 -16.88 -18.69 -4.60
CA ASP A 161 -15.92 -19.34 -5.49
C ASP A 161 -16.44 -19.39 -6.95
N LEU A 162 -17.75 -19.62 -7.14
CA LEU A 162 -18.38 -19.57 -8.47
C LEU A 162 -18.32 -18.17 -9.09
N GLU A 163 -18.59 -17.12 -8.32
CA GLU A 163 -18.48 -15.74 -8.84
C GLU A 163 -17.03 -15.37 -9.14
N ILE A 164 -16.06 -15.82 -8.34
CA ILE A 164 -14.62 -15.64 -8.63
C ILE A 164 -14.27 -16.26 -9.98
N THR A 165 -14.71 -17.50 -10.26
CA THR A 165 -14.45 -18.13 -11.57
C THR A 165 -15.09 -17.38 -12.74
N ARG A 166 -16.27 -16.78 -12.54
CA ARG A 166 -16.95 -15.94 -13.54
C ARG A 166 -16.21 -14.62 -13.77
N ILE A 167 -15.71 -14.00 -12.70
CA ILE A 167 -14.90 -12.77 -12.79
C ILE A 167 -13.59 -13.05 -13.53
N PHE A 168 -12.91 -14.17 -13.23
CA PHE A 168 -11.73 -14.59 -13.98
C PHE A 168 -12.02 -14.77 -15.47
N ALA A 169 -13.12 -15.44 -15.80
CA ALA A 169 -13.53 -15.60 -17.20
C ALA A 169 -13.86 -14.24 -17.88
N ALA A 170 -14.44 -13.29 -17.14
CA ALA A 170 -14.70 -11.95 -17.67
C ALA A 170 -13.40 -11.14 -17.89
N LEU A 171 -12.41 -11.31 -17.02
CA LEU A 171 -11.07 -10.74 -17.21
C LEU A 171 -10.40 -11.34 -18.45
N GLU A 172 -10.37 -12.67 -18.59
CA GLU A 172 -9.79 -13.35 -19.75
C GLU A 172 -10.43 -12.95 -21.08
N ALA A 173 -11.72 -12.64 -21.06
CA ALA A 173 -12.47 -12.23 -22.26
C ALA A 173 -12.21 -10.77 -22.68
N HIS A 174 -11.58 -9.95 -21.82
CA HIS A 174 -11.34 -8.53 -22.10
C HIS A 174 -9.88 -8.27 -22.48
N PRO A 175 -9.57 -7.48 -23.54
CA PRO A 175 -8.19 -7.22 -23.98
C PRO A 175 -7.23 -6.70 -22.91
N LEU A 176 -7.75 -5.97 -21.93
CA LEU A 176 -6.97 -5.43 -20.80
C LEU A 176 -6.98 -6.37 -19.58
N GLY A 177 -7.87 -7.34 -19.55
CA GLY A 177 -8.18 -8.09 -18.32
C GLY A 177 -7.04 -8.98 -17.85
N SER A 178 -6.39 -9.75 -18.75
CA SER A 178 -5.25 -10.60 -18.38
C SER A 178 -4.02 -9.81 -17.92
N ARG A 179 -3.99 -8.50 -18.21
CA ARG A 179 -2.93 -7.59 -17.77
C ARG A 179 -3.28 -6.85 -16.47
N THR A 180 -4.54 -6.89 -16.06
CA THR A 180 -5.04 -6.19 -14.85
C THR A 180 -5.03 -7.14 -13.65
N PRO A 181 -4.34 -6.79 -12.55
CA PRO A 181 -4.34 -7.61 -11.35
C PRO A 181 -5.72 -7.74 -10.71
N VAL A 182 -6.00 -8.90 -10.14
CA VAL A 182 -7.13 -9.14 -9.26
C VAL A 182 -6.63 -9.54 -7.88
N ALA A 183 -6.84 -8.67 -6.92
CA ALA A 183 -6.30 -8.75 -5.57
C ALA A 183 -7.36 -9.28 -4.58
N PHE A 184 -6.94 -10.11 -3.63
CA PHE A 184 -7.84 -10.73 -2.66
C PHE A 184 -7.40 -10.51 -1.22
N HIS A 185 -8.35 -10.05 -0.39
CA HIS A 185 -8.32 -10.33 1.03
C HIS A 185 -8.72 -11.80 1.22
N ALA A 186 -7.80 -12.60 1.72
CA ALA A 186 -7.92 -14.06 1.77
C ALA A 186 -7.94 -14.57 3.22
N GLU A 187 -9.13 -14.62 3.81
CA GLU A 187 -9.39 -15.24 5.12
C GLU A 187 -10.63 -16.14 5.02
N ASN A 188 -10.55 -17.33 5.62
CA ASN A 188 -11.64 -18.30 5.64
C ASN A 188 -12.77 -17.83 6.55
N MET A 189 -13.88 -17.40 5.96
CA MET A 189 -15.02 -16.83 6.67
C MET A 189 -15.64 -17.80 7.69
N GLU A 190 -15.82 -19.07 7.31
CA GLU A 190 -16.44 -20.06 8.17
C GLU A 190 -15.63 -20.28 9.47
N LEU A 191 -14.32 -20.40 9.33
CA LEU A 191 -13.41 -20.56 10.45
C LEU A 191 -13.38 -19.32 11.35
N VAL A 192 -13.25 -18.15 10.74
CA VAL A 192 -13.16 -16.87 11.49
C VAL A 192 -14.46 -16.57 12.23
N ASP A 193 -15.61 -16.71 11.58
CA ASP A 193 -16.91 -16.42 12.21
C ASP A 193 -17.20 -17.37 13.39
N ALA A 194 -16.87 -18.67 13.25
CA ALA A 194 -17.03 -19.65 14.32
C ALA A 194 -16.15 -19.27 15.54
N LEU A 195 -14.87 -18.95 15.30
CA LEU A 195 -13.94 -18.59 16.38
C LEU A 195 -14.28 -17.23 17.03
N VAL A 196 -14.72 -16.25 16.26
CA VAL A 196 -15.21 -14.97 16.80
C VAL A 196 -16.42 -15.20 17.70
N ALA A 197 -17.38 -16.03 17.28
CA ALA A 197 -18.57 -16.34 18.09
C ALA A 197 -18.19 -17.07 19.39
N GLU A 198 -17.29 -18.04 19.34
CA GLU A 198 -16.76 -18.74 20.51
C GLU A 198 -16.09 -17.77 21.48
N MET A 199 -15.17 -16.91 21.00
CA MET A 199 -14.46 -15.97 21.86
C MET A 199 -15.36 -14.87 22.43
N ARG A 200 -16.35 -14.41 21.68
CA ARG A 200 -17.37 -13.50 22.24
C ARG A 200 -18.17 -14.15 23.38
N SER A 201 -18.44 -15.45 23.28
CA SER A 201 -19.20 -16.17 24.31
C SER A 201 -18.41 -16.45 25.59
N SER A 202 -17.08 -16.39 25.55
CA SER A 202 -16.22 -16.57 26.75
C SER A 202 -16.35 -15.46 27.78
N GLY A 203 -16.85 -14.28 27.38
CA GLY A 203 -16.91 -13.09 28.23
C GLY A 203 -15.58 -12.38 28.44
N GLU A 204 -14.48 -12.88 27.87
CA GLU A 204 -13.18 -12.22 27.89
C GLU A 204 -13.15 -11.04 26.93
N SER A 205 -12.28 -10.07 27.21
CA SER A 205 -12.18 -8.84 26.40
C SER A 205 -10.74 -8.46 26.02
N ASP A 206 -9.77 -9.34 26.25
CA ASP A 206 -8.37 -9.08 25.89
C ASP A 206 -8.20 -8.90 24.37
N GLY A 207 -7.29 -8.01 23.99
CA GLY A 207 -6.99 -7.73 22.58
C GLY A 207 -6.48 -8.94 21.82
N ILE A 208 -5.75 -9.86 22.47
CA ILE A 208 -5.20 -11.06 21.86
C ILE A 208 -6.27 -12.01 21.29
N LEU A 209 -7.50 -11.92 21.78
CA LEU A 209 -8.61 -12.72 21.24
C LEU A 209 -8.85 -12.44 19.76
N HIS A 210 -8.50 -11.24 19.30
CA HIS A 210 -8.58 -10.92 17.88
C HIS A 210 -7.64 -11.78 17.03
N ALA A 211 -6.37 -11.94 17.46
CA ALA A 211 -5.42 -12.82 16.76
C ALA A 211 -5.86 -14.29 16.84
N ARG A 212 -6.31 -14.74 18.02
CA ARG A 212 -6.79 -16.13 18.22
C ARG A 212 -8.01 -16.47 17.38
N SER A 213 -8.91 -15.51 17.12
CA SER A 213 -10.10 -15.72 16.28
C SER A 213 -9.78 -15.76 14.78
N ARG A 214 -8.58 -15.36 14.39
CA ARG A 214 -8.10 -15.30 13.00
C ARG A 214 -6.74 -15.98 12.86
N PRO A 215 -6.67 -17.33 13.10
CA PRO A 215 -5.41 -18.07 13.05
C PRO A 215 -4.83 -18.04 11.63
N GLU A 216 -3.53 -18.28 11.50
CA GLU A 216 -2.85 -18.39 10.19
C GLU A 216 -3.57 -19.35 9.23
N LEU A 217 -4.20 -20.39 9.76
CA LEU A 217 -4.98 -21.35 8.98
C LEU A 217 -6.09 -20.68 8.17
N SER A 218 -6.67 -19.57 8.66
CA SER A 218 -7.72 -18.85 7.94
C SER A 218 -7.19 -18.23 6.64
N GLU A 219 -5.96 -17.71 6.63
CA GLU A 219 -5.32 -17.20 5.42
C GLU A 219 -4.89 -18.36 4.51
N VAL A 220 -4.20 -19.34 5.07
CA VAL A 220 -3.64 -20.47 4.32
C VAL A 220 -4.68 -21.19 3.48
N THR A 221 -5.83 -21.53 4.07
CA THR A 221 -6.89 -22.27 3.36
C THR A 221 -7.44 -21.48 2.18
N ASP A 222 -7.64 -20.18 2.34
CA ASP A 222 -8.21 -19.36 1.28
C ASP A 222 -7.19 -18.94 0.22
N VAL A 223 -5.92 -18.73 0.60
CA VAL A 223 -4.85 -18.52 -0.38
C VAL A 223 -4.68 -19.76 -1.27
N VAL A 224 -4.60 -20.97 -0.70
CA VAL A 224 -4.48 -22.23 -1.47
C VAL A 224 -5.68 -22.42 -2.40
N LYS A 225 -6.88 -22.15 -1.93
CA LYS A 225 -8.10 -22.17 -2.75
C LYS A 225 -8.01 -21.21 -3.93
N LEU A 226 -7.58 -19.96 -3.72
CA LEU A 226 -7.43 -18.96 -4.78
C LEU A 226 -6.39 -19.37 -5.81
N LEU A 227 -5.26 -19.96 -5.40
CA LEU A 227 -4.24 -20.51 -6.30
C LEU A 227 -4.83 -21.59 -7.19
N GLU A 228 -5.65 -22.49 -6.64
CA GLU A 228 -6.30 -23.55 -7.42
C GLU A 228 -7.36 -22.99 -8.36
N LEU A 229 -8.15 -21.98 -7.95
CA LEU A 229 -9.12 -21.32 -8.83
C LEU A 229 -8.43 -20.55 -10.00
N ALA A 230 -7.21 -20.06 -9.80
CA ALA A 230 -6.43 -19.38 -10.83
C ALA A 230 -5.60 -20.34 -11.72
N ARG A 231 -5.47 -21.62 -11.34
CA ARG A 231 -4.67 -22.58 -12.06
C ARG A 231 -5.15 -22.77 -13.51
N GLY A 232 -4.22 -22.62 -14.46
CA GLY A 232 -4.49 -22.74 -15.89
C GLY A 232 -5.30 -21.60 -16.50
N ARG A 233 -5.44 -20.48 -15.79
CA ARG A 233 -6.12 -19.27 -16.26
C ARG A 233 -5.14 -18.15 -16.57
N ASP A 234 -5.49 -17.30 -17.53
CA ASP A 234 -4.72 -16.10 -17.90
C ASP A 234 -5.17 -14.90 -17.06
N VAL A 235 -4.95 -14.97 -15.75
CA VAL A 235 -5.27 -13.92 -14.79
C VAL A 235 -4.06 -13.59 -13.93
N ARG A 236 -3.92 -12.34 -13.51
CA ARG A 236 -2.89 -11.88 -12.56
C ARG A 236 -3.46 -11.87 -11.16
N LEU A 237 -3.30 -12.99 -10.45
CA LEU A 237 -3.74 -13.11 -9.05
C LEU A 237 -2.81 -12.29 -8.14
N HIS A 238 -3.36 -11.63 -7.14
CA HIS A 238 -2.59 -10.97 -6.10
C HIS A 238 -3.18 -11.25 -4.71
N ILE A 239 -2.32 -11.61 -3.76
CA ILE A 239 -2.71 -11.79 -2.37
C ILE A 239 -2.25 -10.56 -1.59
N VAL A 240 -3.19 -9.80 -1.06
CA VAL A 240 -2.86 -8.59 -0.30
C VAL A 240 -2.50 -8.91 1.15
N HIS A 241 -1.72 -8.04 1.80
CA HIS A 241 -1.41 -8.04 3.23
C HIS A 241 -1.17 -9.44 3.83
N LEU A 242 -0.43 -10.31 3.13
CA LEU A 242 -0.15 -11.69 3.56
C LEU A 242 0.75 -11.70 4.80
N THR A 243 0.32 -12.44 5.84
CA THR A 243 1.03 -12.48 7.13
C THR A 243 1.79 -13.77 7.41
N VAL A 244 1.60 -14.82 6.60
CA VAL A 244 2.10 -16.19 6.88
C VAL A 244 3.32 -16.51 6.03
N PRO A 245 4.56 -16.59 6.60
CA PRO A 245 5.81 -16.72 5.84
C PRO A 245 5.84 -17.94 4.91
N ARG A 246 5.38 -19.11 5.39
CA ARG A 246 5.37 -20.36 4.59
C ARG A 246 4.51 -20.26 3.33
N MET A 247 3.59 -19.30 3.26
CA MET A 247 2.77 -19.11 2.07
C MET A 247 3.56 -18.53 0.90
N PHE A 248 4.64 -17.79 1.14
CA PHE A 248 5.51 -17.32 0.07
C PHE A 248 6.21 -18.50 -0.64
N ASP A 249 6.56 -19.57 0.10
CA ASP A 249 7.06 -20.81 -0.51
C ASP A 249 6.00 -21.48 -1.40
N VAL A 250 4.75 -21.53 -0.93
CA VAL A 250 3.61 -22.06 -1.69
C VAL A 250 3.35 -21.20 -2.95
N LEU A 251 3.42 -19.88 -2.84
CA LEU A 251 3.29 -18.98 -4.00
C LEU A 251 4.42 -19.19 -5.01
N ARG A 252 5.67 -19.36 -4.55
CA ARG A 252 6.81 -19.67 -5.43
C ARG A 252 6.57 -20.99 -6.19
N GLU A 253 6.11 -22.02 -5.50
CA GLU A 253 5.79 -23.30 -6.13
C GLU A 253 4.64 -23.17 -7.15
N ALA A 254 3.59 -22.41 -6.83
CA ALA A 254 2.49 -22.13 -7.73
C ALA A 254 2.97 -21.37 -8.99
N ARG A 255 3.90 -20.41 -8.85
CA ARG A 255 4.54 -19.72 -9.99
C ARG A 255 5.28 -20.68 -10.92
N VAL A 256 6.05 -21.62 -10.34
CA VAL A 256 6.73 -22.68 -11.12
C VAL A 256 5.73 -23.54 -11.90
N GLN A 257 4.53 -23.72 -11.36
CA GLN A 257 3.43 -24.46 -12.00
C GLN A 257 2.60 -23.61 -12.97
N GLY A 258 3.02 -22.36 -13.23
CA GLY A 258 2.41 -21.47 -14.22
C GLY A 258 1.25 -20.60 -13.71
N VAL A 259 1.02 -20.53 -12.39
CA VAL A 259 0.07 -19.58 -11.82
C VAL A 259 0.74 -18.19 -11.76
N ASN A 260 0.15 -17.20 -12.43
CA ASN A 260 0.63 -15.83 -12.36
C ASN A 260 0.13 -15.16 -11.08
N VAL A 261 0.93 -15.27 -10.02
CA VAL A 261 0.57 -14.77 -8.68
C VAL A 261 1.66 -13.91 -8.07
N THR A 262 1.25 -12.84 -7.41
CA THR A 262 2.07 -11.94 -6.58
C THR A 262 1.46 -11.82 -5.18
N ALA A 263 2.25 -11.37 -4.20
CA ALA A 263 1.74 -11.05 -2.88
C ALA A 263 2.50 -9.89 -2.24
N GLU A 264 1.79 -9.08 -1.50
CA GLU A 264 2.34 -8.04 -0.64
C GLU A 264 2.27 -8.44 0.84
N THR A 265 3.12 -7.84 1.65
CA THR A 265 2.92 -7.75 3.10
C THR A 265 2.87 -6.29 3.51
N CYS A 266 2.44 -6.01 4.76
CA CYS A 266 2.39 -4.65 5.25
C CYS A 266 3.52 -4.35 6.21
N ILE A 267 3.93 -3.09 6.25
CA ILE A 267 4.99 -2.61 7.15
C ILE A 267 4.72 -2.95 8.62
N HIS A 268 3.46 -2.92 9.05
CA HIS A 268 3.10 -3.25 10.42
C HIS A 268 3.30 -4.73 10.77
N TYR A 269 3.18 -5.68 9.84
CA TYR A 269 3.52 -7.09 10.09
C TYR A 269 5.02 -7.35 10.18
N LEU A 270 5.82 -6.49 9.59
CA LEU A 270 7.29 -6.54 9.69
C LEU A 270 7.82 -5.91 10.98
N THR A 271 7.05 -5.03 11.62
CA THR A 271 7.54 -4.20 12.73
C THR A 271 6.82 -4.42 14.06
N LEU A 272 5.59 -4.93 14.05
CA LEU A 272 4.77 -5.19 15.23
C LEU A 272 4.47 -6.69 15.36
N ASP A 273 4.28 -7.14 16.59
CA ASP A 273 3.81 -8.49 16.90
C ASP A 273 2.48 -8.47 17.66
N GLU A 274 1.88 -9.64 17.88
CA GLU A 274 0.55 -9.78 18.48
C GLU A 274 0.44 -9.28 19.93
N THR A 275 1.57 -9.07 20.64
CA THR A 275 1.56 -8.51 21.99
C THR A 275 1.02 -7.08 22.02
N GLU A 276 1.12 -6.39 20.88
CA GLU A 276 0.54 -5.06 20.73
C GLU A 276 -1.00 -5.06 20.83
N LEU A 277 -1.66 -6.14 20.48
CA LEU A 277 -3.10 -6.30 20.64
C LEU A 277 -3.53 -6.24 22.12
N THR A 278 -2.75 -6.85 23.00
CA THR A 278 -2.97 -6.74 24.46
C THR A 278 -2.61 -5.32 24.97
N ARG A 279 -1.47 -4.77 24.51
CA ARG A 279 -0.95 -3.49 24.98
C ARG A 279 -1.78 -2.29 24.53
N GLN A 280 -2.14 -2.26 23.22
CA GLN A 280 -2.80 -1.12 22.55
C GLN A 280 -4.26 -1.39 22.19
N ARG A 281 -4.71 -2.64 22.36
CA ARG A 281 -6.09 -3.07 22.13
C ARG A 281 -6.58 -2.69 20.72
N GLY A 282 -7.72 -1.99 20.62
CA GLY A 282 -8.30 -1.60 19.37
C GLY A 282 -7.36 -0.76 18.47
N PHE A 283 -6.41 0.00 19.03
CA PHE A 283 -5.46 0.77 18.24
C PHE A 283 -4.52 -0.12 17.41
N ALA A 284 -4.21 -1.34 17.88
CA ALA A 284 -3.40 -2.32 17.13
C ALA A 284 -4.24 -3.32 16.30
N LYS A 285 -5.57 -3.17 16.28
CA LYS A 285 -6.46 -4.08 15.56
C LYS A 285 -6.43 -3.84 14.05
N CYS A 286 -6.04 -4.88 13.27
CA CYS A 286 -6.07 -4.93 11.81
C CYS A 286 -6.53 -6.31 11.33
N ASN A 287 -6.85 -6.48 10.05
CA ASN A 287 -7.24 -7.75 9.43
C ASN A 287 -6.40 -8.00 8.16
N PRO A 288 -5.68 -9.14 8.08
CA PRO A 288 -5.44 -10.11 9.13
C PRO A 288 -4.78 -9.53 10.37
N PRO A 289 -4.83 -10.20 11.53
CA PRO A 289 -4.26 -9.66 12.76
C PRO A 289 -2.73 -9.70 12.77
N LEU A 290 -2.12 -8.91 13.65
CA LEU A 290 -0.71 -9.05 14.01
C LEU A 290 -0.43 -10.48 14.48
N ARG A 291 0.73 -11.02 14.11
CA ARG A 291 1.15 -12.39 14.38
C ARG A 291 2.22 -12.46 15.46
N SER A 292 2.62 -13.69 15.82
CA SER A 292 3.68 -13.93 16.78
C SER A 292 5.02 -13.32 16.30
N LYS A 293 5.94 -13.17 17.24
CA LYS A 293 7.28 -12.67 16.95
C LYS A 293 8.06 -13.59 16.01
N GLU A 294 7.81 -14.91 16.09
CA GLU A 294 8.39 -15.91 15.21
C GLU A 294 7.86 -15.75 13.78
N THR A 295 6.56 -15.54 13.62
CA THR A 295 5.94 -15.27 12.31
C THR A 295 6.46 -13.97 11.71
N GLN A 296 6.59 -12.91 12.52
CA GLN A 296 7.20 -11.65 12.10
C GLN A 296 8.65 -11.85 11.61
N ALA A 297 9.47 -12.61 12.35
CA ALA A 297 10.84 -12.90 11.96
C ALA A 297 10.90 -13.67 10.62
N GLY A 298 10.02 -14.65 10.44
CA GLY A 298 9.91 -15.39 9.18
C GLY A 298 9.49 -14.51 8.00
N LEU A 299 8.68 -13.46 8.20
CA LEU A 299 8.37 -12.49 7.14
C LEU A 299 9.61 -11.67 6.74
N TRP A 300 10.47 -11.30 7.70
CA TRP A 300 11.75 -10.65 7.39
C TRP A 300 12.66 -11.55 6.57
N ASP A 301 12.74 -12.85 6.90
CA ASP A 301 13.52 -13.80 6.12
C ASP A 301 13.01 -13.85 4.67
N LYS A 302 11.69 -13.93 4.46
CA LYS A 302 11.08 -13.92 3.12
C LYS A 302 11.32 -12.61 2.36
N LEU A 303 11.31 -11.47 3.04
CA LEU A 303 11.61 -10.17 2.41
C LEU A 303 13.07 -10.10 1.96
N LEU A 304 14.01 -10.50 2.82
CA LEU A 304 15.44 -10.50 2.50
C LEU A 304 15.80 -11.51 1.40
N GLU A 305 15.07 -12.63 1.30
CA GLU A 305 15.15 -13.60 0.21
C GLU A 305 14.50 -13.13 -1.10
N SER A 306 13.91 -11.91 -1.13
CA SER A 306 13.19 -11.36 -2.30
C SER A 306 11.94 -12.17 -2.72
N GLU A 307 11.33 -12.89 -1.77
CA GLU A 307 10.10 -13.66 -2.01
C GLU A 307 8.83 -12.81 -1.89
N ILE A 308 8.91 -11.67 -1.19
CA ILE A 308 7.84 -10.68 -1.07
C ILE A 308 7.93 -9.71 -2.23
N ASP A 309 6.85 -9.57 -3.01
CA ASP A 309 6.88 -8.73 -4.22
C ASP A 309 7.01 -7.24 -3.88
N PHE A 310 6.29 -6.74 -2.88
CA PHE A 310 6.39 -5.36 -2.38
C PHE A 310 5.78 -5.20 -0.99
N VAL A 311 6.02 -4.04 -0.37
CA VAL A 311 5.52 -3.69 0.98
C VAL A 311 4.57 -2.51 0.86
N THR A 312 3.42 -2.62 1.53
CA THR A 312 2.37 -1.59 1.55
C THR A 312 2.02 -1.17 2.97
N THR A 313 1.07 -0.27 3.10
CA THR A 313 0.60 0.17 4.42
C THR A 313 -0.70 -0.48 4.87
N ASP A 314 -1.57 -0.85 3.95
CA ASP A 314 -3.00 -1.06 4.26
C ASP A 314 -3.53 0.10 5.13
N HIS A 315 -3.18 1.33 4.73
CA HIS A 315 -3.58 2.53 5.46
C HIS A 315 -5.09 2.63 5.53
N ALA A 316 -5.64 2.31 6.69
CA ALA A 316 -7.06 2.33 6.98
C ALA A 316 -7.30 3.07 8.31
N PRO A 317 -7.29 4.41 8.29
CA PRO A 317 -7.37 5.23 9.49
C PRO A 317 -8.79 5.29 10.03
N TRP A 318 -8.89 5.28 11.35
CA TRP A 318 -10.15 5.40 12.09
C TRP A 318 -9.99 6.42 13.21
N ALA A 319 -10.97 7.28 13.38
CA ALA A 319 -11.00 8.21 14.51
C ALA A 319 -10.92 7.46 15.86
N PRO A 320 -10.23 7.99 16.87
CA PRO A 320 -9.94 7.28 18.12
C PRO A 320 -11.16 6.66 18.82
N HIS A 321 -12.31 7.33 18.79
CA HIS A 321 -13.54 6.81 19.42
C HIS A 321 -14.06 5.50 18.81
N LEU A 322 -13.66 5.18 17.58
CA LEU A 322 -13.99 3.94 16.89
C LEU A 322 -13.03 2.78 17.21
N LYS A 323 -11.96 3.07 17.95
CA LYS A 323 -10.88 2.16 18.34
C LYS A 323 -10.79 1.92 19.86
N THR A 324 -11.70 2.50 20.67
CA THR A 324 -11.64 2.47 22.12
C THR A 324 -12.80 1.72 22.77
N GLN A 325 -13.46 0.83 22.03
CA GLN A 325 -14.52 0.00 22.59
C GLN A 325 -13.96 -1.03 23.58
N PRO A 326 -14.70 -1.33 24.69
CA PRO A 326 -14.23 -2.28 25.71
C PRO A 326 -13.98 -3.69 25.16
N ASN A 327 -14.84 -4.19 24.29
CA ASN A 327 -14.65 -5.47 23.66
C ASN A 327 -13.83 -5.30 22.37
N ILE A 328 -12.77 -6.09 22.20
CA ILE A 328 -11.89 -5.99 21.03
C ILE A 328 -12.62 -6.13 19.69
N PHE A 329 -13.64 -6.99 19.65
CA PHE A 329 -14.41 -7.26 18.43
C PHE A 329 -15.27 -6.07 17.97
N ASP A 330 -15.60 -5.12 18.85
CA ASP A 330 -16.43 -3.96 18.54
C ASP A 330 -15.61 -2.77 18.00
N ASN A 331 -14.28 -2.86 18.07
CA ASN A 331 -13.40 -1.87 17.49
C ASN A 331 -13.25 -2.05 15.97
N LYS A 332 -13.14 -0.96 15.25
CA LYS A 332 -12.82 -1.00 13.83
C LYS A 332 -11.41 -1.58 13.59
N SER A 333 -11.24 -2.33 12.52
CA SER A 333 -9.93 -2.86 12.09
C SER A 333 -9.29 -1.94 11.06
N GLY A 334 -7.99 -1.69 11.20
CA GLY A 334 -7.20 -0.84 10.31
C GLY A 334 -6.24 0.05 11.10
N LEU A 335 -5.08 0.33 10.51
CA LEU A 335 -3.99 1.12 11.10
C LEU A 335 -3.64 2.29 10.16
N PRO A 336 -3.28 3.48 10.70
CA PRO A 336 -2.62 4.50 9.91
C PRO A 336 -1.16 4.07 9.64
N GLY A 337 -0.67 4.19 8.41
CA GLY A 337 0.68 3.73 8.05
C GLY A 337 1.36 4.57 6.97
N LEU A 338 0.60 5.37 6.21
CA LEU A 338 1.08 6.00 4.99
C LEU A 338 2.26 6.96 5.20
N GLU A 339 2.28 7.73 6.30
CA GLU A 339 3.41 8.61 6.65
C GLU A 339 4.65 7.85 7.14
N THR A 340 4.49 6.58 7.50
CA THR A 340 5.54 5.84 8.21
C THR A 340 6.15 4.70 7.39
N LEU A 341 5.60 4.37 6.21
CA LEU A 341 6.07 3.27 5.37
C LEU A 341 7.58 3.36 5.08
N LEU A 342 8.00 4.44 4.41
CA LEU A 342 9.39 4.57 3.99
C LEU A 342 10.35 4.68 5.19
N PRO A 343 10.13 5.57 6.18
CA PRO A 343 11.06 5.68 7.29
C PRO A 343 11.11 4.44 8.19
N LEU A 344 9.99 3.71 8.40
CA LEU A 344 9.98 2.44 9.14
C LEU A 344 10.76 1.34 8.39
N LEU A 345 10.46 1.14 7.10
CA LEU A 345 11.15 0.11 6.33
C LEU A 345 12.63 0.45 6.14
N TYR A 346 12.98 1.73 6.01
CA TYR A 346 14.39 2.15 5.99
C TYR A 346 15.09 1.82 7.30
N SER A 347 14.52 2.23 8.44
CA SER A 347 15.07 1.95 9.76
C SER A 347 15.21 0.45 10.03
N ALA A 348 14.12 -0.30 9.90
CA ALA A 348 14.09 -1.71 10.26
C ALA A 348 14.78 -2.62 9.22
N GLY A 349 14.73 -2.24 7.93
CA GLY A 349 15.30 -3.02 6.84
C GLY A 349 16.72 -2.59 6.50
N VAL A 350 16.90 -1.34 6.07
CA VAL A 350 18.20 -0.86 5.59
C VAL A 350 19.19 -0.71 6.75
N ALA A 351 18.81 0.07 7.78
CA ALA A 351 19.72 0.39 8.88
C ALA A 351 19.97 -0.78 9.84
N ASP A 352 18.97 -1.62 10.12
CA ASP A 352 19.09 -2.69 11.12
C ASP A 352 19.41 -4.06 10.53
N ARG A 353 19.03 -4.34 9.25
CA ARG A 353 19.14 -5.67 8.63
C ARG A 353 19.97 -5.70 7.35
N GLY A 354 20.49 -4.56 6.89
CA GLY A 354 21.35 -4.50 5.72
C GLY A 354 20.61 -4.72 4.39
N LEU A 355 19.31 -4.43 4.34
CA LEU A 355 18.56 -4.39 3.08
C LEU A 355 19.21 -3.36 2.15
N SER A 356 19.54 -3.72 0.90
CA SER A 356 20.13 -2.78 -0.04
C SER A 356 19.15 -1.67 -0.41
N LEU A 357 19.68 -0.49 -0.78
CA LEU A 357 18.84 0.64 -1.20
C LEU A 357 18.09 0.34 -2.49
N GLU A 358 18.67 -0.44 -3.40
CA GLU A 358 18.00 -0.88 -4.63
C GLU A 358 16.81 -1.78 -4.30
N HIS A 359 16.99 -2.78 -3.42
CA HIS A 359 15.91 -3.66 -3.01
C HIS A 359 14.83 -2.87 -2.25
N PHE A 360 15.23 -1.96 -1.36
CA PHE A 360 14.30 -1.04 -0.70
C PHE A 360 13.47 -0.25 -1.72
N ALA A 361 14.10 0.37 -2.73
CA ALA A 361 13.40 1.12 -3.78
C ALA A 361 12.45 0.23 -4.61
N HIS A 362 12.84 -1.02 -4.88
CA HIS A 362 11.96 -2.00 -5.52
C HIS A 362 10.71 -2.26 -4.68
N LEU A 363 10.87 -2.50 -3.38
CA LEU A 363 9.76 -2.84 -2.49
C LEU A 363 8.73 -1.71 -2.32
N ILE A 364 9.19 -0.45 -2.31
CA ILE A 364 8.34 0.71 -1.99
C ILE A 364 7.87 1.51 -3.21
N ALA A 365 8.44 1.28 -4.40
CA ALA A 365 8.16 2.10 -5.57
C ALA A 365 8.08 1.30 -6.88
N THR A 366 9.17 0.64 -7.30
CA THR A 366 9.28 0.02 -8.63
C THR A 366 8.33 -1.16 -8.82
N ASN A 367 8.30 -2.09 -7.85
CA ASN A 367 7.47 -3.28 -7.96
C ASN A 367 5.97 -2.99 -7.86
N PRO A 368 5.46 -2.17 -6.91
CA PRO A 368 4.04 -1.81 -6.91
C PRO A 368 3.64 -1.02 -8.16
N ALA A 369 4.53 -0.16 -8.73
CA ALA A 369 4.27 0.52 -9.98
C ALA A 369 4.18 -0.45 -11.17
N ARG A 370 5.08 -1.43 -11.27
CA ARG A 370 5.03 -2.50 -12.29
C ARG A 370 3.79 -3.36 -12.15
N TRP A 371 3.47 -3.72 -10.91
CA TRP A 371 2.29 -4.51 -10.61
C TRP A 371 1.01 -3.83 -11.10
N ALA A 372 0.87 -2.52 -10.85
CA ALA A 372 -0.30 -1.73 -11.24
C ALA A 372 -0.25 -1.22 -12.71
N ASN A 373 0.76 -1.59 -13.51
CA ASN A 373 1.00 -1.10 -14.87
C ASN A 373 1.19 0.43 -14.95
N LEU A 374 1.80 1.03 -13.93
CA LEU A 374 2.14 2.47 -13.88
C LEU A 374 3.61 2.72 -14.22
N TYR A 375 4.44 1.69 -14.23
CA TYR A 375 5.85 1.75 -14.59
C TYR A 375 6.04 1.87 -16.11
N PRO A 376 7.01 2.64 -16.64
CA PRO A 376 8.04 3.38 -15.92
C PRO A 376 7.66 4.84 -15.61
N GLN A 377 6.42 5.26 -15.86
CA GLN A 377 5.97 6.63 -15.57
C GLN A 377 6.11 6.93 -14.08
N LYS A 378 5.72 6.00 -13.23
CA LYS A 378 5.84 6.03 -11.76
C LYS A 378 6.84 4.99 -11.27
N GLY A 379 7.40 5.19 -10.07
CA GLY A 379 8.22 4.21 -9.37
C GLY A 379 9.65 4.04 -9.93
N ALA A 380 10.18 5.02 -10.67
CA ALA A 380 11.52 4.94 -11.24
C ALA A 380 12.24 6.29 -11.24
N LEU A 381 13.54 6.29 -10.89
CA LEU A 381 14.45 7.38 -11.25
C LEU A 381 15.04 7.07 -12.63
N ARG A 382 14.33 7.50 -13.68
CA ARG A 382 14.68 7.24 -15.08
C ARG A 382 14.34 8.43 -15.95
N VAL A 383 15.17 8.71 -16.94
CA VAL A 383 14.91 9.74 -17.94
C VAL A 383 13.57 9.51 -18.64
N GLY A 384 12.74 10.53 -18.67
CA GLY A 384 11.37 10.51 -19.21
C GLY A 384 10.28 10.07 -18.22
N ALA A 385 10.61 9.52 -17.04
CA ALA A 385 9.64 9.27 -15.98
C ALA A 385 9.15 10.58 -15.35
N ASP A 386 8.02 10.53 -14.65
CA ASP A 386 7.58 11.65 -13.82
C ASP A 386 8.67 11.97 -12.78
N ALA A 387 8.91 13.25 -12.51
CA ALA A 387 9.85 13.66 -11.48
C ALA A 387 9.22 13.48 -10.09
N ASP A 388 9.02 12.21 -9.72
CA ASP A 388 8.48 11.74 -8.45
C ASP A 388 9.63 11.22 -7.59
N ILE A 389 9.96 11.94 -6.51
CA ILE A 389 11.20 11.75 -5.77
C ILE A 389 10.95 11.82 -4.27
N ALA A 390 11.51 10.89 -3.53
CA ALA A 390 11.61 10.93 -2.08
C ALA A 390 13.08 11.05 -1.64
N VAL A 391 13.37 11.95 -0.73
CA VAL A 391 14.72 12.13 -0.18
C VAL A 391 14.71 11.74 1.30
N ILE A 392 15.54 10.74 1.62
CA ILE A 392 15.74 10.24 2.99
C ILE A 392 17.12 10.67 3.48
N ASP A 393 17.16 11.35 4.63
CA ASP A 393 18.42 11.61 5.33
C ASP A 393 18.65 10.55 6.43
N PRO A 394 19.65 9.66 6.28
CA PRO A 394 19.95 8.62 7.25
C PRO A 394 20.66 9.12 8.51
N ARG A 395 21.10 10.38 8.53
CA ARG A 395 21.79 11.00 9.66
C ARG A 395 20.82 11.62 10.67
N LEU A 396 19.54 11.78 10.29
CA LEU A 396 18.51 12.38 11.10
C LEU A 396 17.60 11.30 11.68
N GLU A 397 17.21 11.50 12.92
CA GLU A 397 16.20 10.66 13.58
C GLU A 397 14.82 11.29 13.47
N THR A 398 13.79 10.43 13.50
CA THR A 398 12.38 10.83 13.57
C THR A 398 11.72 10.12 14.74
N THR A 399 11.17 10.87 15.69
CA THR A 399 10.31 10.31 16.75
C THR A 399 8.85 10.36 16.28
N LEU A 400 8.21 9.20 16.23
CA LEU A 400 6.83 9.10 15.77
C LEU A 400 5.85 9.51 16.87
N ARG A 401 4.93 10.40 16.52
CA ARG A 401 3.84 10.88 17.40
C ARG A 401 2.55 10.92 16.58
N GLY A 402 1.52 10.26 17.06
CA GLY A 402 0.22 10.28 16.38
C GLY A 402 -0.37 11.69 16.24
N ALA A 403 -0.08 12.57 17.21
CA ALA A 403 -0.52 13.96 17.19
C ALA A 403 0.10 14.82 16.09
N ASP A 404 1.27 14.42 15.57
CA ASP A 404 1.97 15.14 14.48
C ASP A 404 1.54 14.64 13.10
N SER A 405 0.74 13.56 13.02
CA SER A 405 0.24 12.99 11.78
C SER A 405 -0.85 13.86 11.14
N HIS A 406 -0.89 13.87 9.81
CA HIS A 406 -1.95 14.50 9.03
C HIS A 406 -3.24 13.66 8.99
N SER A 407 -3.18 12.40 9.46
CA SER A 407 -4.32 11.47 9.46
C SER A 407 -5.41 11.84 10.46
N VAL A 408 -6.65 11.54 10.10
CA VAL A 408 -7.80 11.62 11.01
C VAL A 408 -7.65 10.69 12.22
N ALA A 409 -6.81 9.67 12.12
CA ALA A 409 -6.55 8.71 13.20
C ALA A 409 -6.00 9.38 14.46
N ALA A 410 -5.22 10.45 14.31
CA ALA A 410 -4.62 11.22 15.42
C ALA A 410 -3.94 10.34 16.50
N HIS A 411 -3.53 9.13 16.14
CA HIS A 411 -2.79 8.18 16.97
C HIS A 411 -1.81 7.40 16.12
N SER A 412 -0.81 6.81 16.75
CA SER A 412 0.14 5.91 16.12
C SER A 412 0.35 4.66 16.96
N VAL A 413 0.32 3.49 16.32
CA VAL A 413 0.74 2.24 16.99
C VAL A 413 2.25 2.24 17.30
N TYR A 414 2.97 3.18 16.71
CA TYR A 414 4.42 3.41 16.88
C TYR A 414 4.72 4.60 17.78
N GLU A 415 3.78 5.02 18.63
CA GLU A 415 3.93 6.20 19.49
C GLU A 415 5.23 6.15 20.31
N GLY A 416 6.07 7.18 20.15
CA GLY A 416 7.37 7.30 20.82
C GLY A 416 8.51 6.50 20.19
N TRP A 417 8.30 5.75 19.11
CA TRP A 417 9.39 5.08 18.40
C TRP A 417 10.31 6.11 17.74
N THR A 418 11.61 5.90 17.88
CA THR A 418 12.63 6.71 17.20
C THR A 418 13.20 5.93 16.03
N LEU A 419 13.03 6.47 14.83
CA LEU A 419 13.51 5.91 13.56
C LEU A 419 14.84 6.53 13.16
N ARG A 420 15.72 5.73 12.53
CA ARG A 420 17.05 6.16 12.05
C ARG A 420 16.99 6.75 10.64
N ALA A 421 15.95 7.43 10.31
CA ALA A 421 15.79 8.06 9.01
C ALA A 421 14.70 9.13 9.08
N ARG A 422 14.86 10.16 8.23
CA ARG A 422 13.84 11.19 8.06
C ARG A 422 13.60 11.47 6.59
N ILE A 423 12.33 11.55 6.19
CA ILE A 423 11.95 12.17 4.93
C ILE A 423 12.21 13.67 5.04
N VAL A 424 13.13 14.18 4.25
CA VAL A 424 13.49 15.60 4.25
C VAL A 424 12.86 16.35 3.10
N ARG A 425 12.50 15.64 2.00
CA ARG A 425 11.81 16.23 0.86
C ARG A 425 11.03 15.17 0.10
N THR A 426 9.85 15.56 -0.36
CA THR A 426 9.06 14.80 -1.33
C THR A 426 8.72 15.71 -2.50
N ILE A 427 8.98 15.24 -3.70
CA ILE A 427 8.69 15.94 -4.96
C ILE A 427 7.74 15.05 -5.75
N SER A 428 6.64 15.62 -6.20
CA SER A 428 5.69 14.95 -7.07
C SER A 428 5.57 15.73 -8.36
N ARG A 429 5.86 15.08 -9.48
CA ARG A 429 5.89 15.69 -10.82
C ARG A 429 6.63 17.04 -10.83
N GLY A 430 7.90 17.02 -10.34
CA GLY A 430 8.81 18.15 -10.36
C GLY A 430 8.53 19.27 -9.34
N GLU A 431 7.47 19.18 -8.55
CA GLU A 431 7.14 20.17 -7.54
C GLU A 431 7.33 19.60 -6.13
N THR A 432 8.02 20.35 -5.27
CA THR A 432 8.15 19.99 -3.86
C THR A 432 6.79 20.06 -3.18
N VAL A 433 6.32 18.91 -2.68
CA VAL A 433 5.05 18.77 -1.95
C VAL A 433 5.23 18.61 -0.45
N PHE A 434 6.45 18.28 -0.03
CA PHE A 434 6.85 18.24 1.39
C PHE A 434 8.32 18.64 1.51
N ALA A 435 8.65 19.52 2.44
CA ALA A 435 10.01 19.88 2.81
C ALA A 435 10.03 20.46 4.22
N ASP A 436 11.15 20.29 4.93
CA ASP A 436 11.41 20.87 6.24
C ASP A 436 10.31 20.57 7.28
N GLY A 437 9.77 19.35 7.22
CA GLY A 437 8.72 18.88 8.12
C GLY A 437 7.33 19.46 7.85
N ARG A 438 7.10 20.04 6.66
CA ARG A 438 5.82 20.66 6.30
C ARG A 438 5.34 20.22 4.91
N VAL A 439 4.06 19.98 4.80
CA VAL A 439 3.41 19.83 3.50
C VAL A 439 3.34 21.20 2.83
N THR A 440 3.91 21.30 1.63
CA THR A 440 3.96 22.52 0.82
C THR A 440 3.07 22.41 -0.42
N GLY A 441 2.70 21.17 -0.81
CA GLY A 441 1.84 20.92 -1.96
C GLY A 441 0.43 21.48 -1.75
N GLN A 442 -0.16 22.00 -2.83
CA GLN A 442 -1.51 22.56 -2.81
C GLN A 442 -2.54 21.52 -3.29
N ALA A 443 -3.74 21.54 -2.69
CA ALA A 443 -4.89 20.79 -3.19
C ALA A 443 -5.19 21.15 -4.66
N GLY A 444 -5.69 20.19 -5.42
CA GLY A 444 -6.01 20.39 -6.84
C GLY A 444 -4.85 20.10 -7.80
N ARG A 445 -3.69 19.65 -7.29
CA ARG A 445 -2.57 19.26 -8.16
C ARG A 445 -2.49 17.76 -8.48
N ALA A 446 -3.19 16.90 -7.74
CA ALA A 446 -3.24 15.48 -8.00
C ALA A 446 -3.78 15.18 -9.41
N ARG A 447 -3.29 14.10 -10.00
CA ARG A 447 -3.81 13.55 -11.26
C ARG A 447 -4.25 12.11 -11.06
N PHE A 448 -5.31 11.74 -11.72
CA PHE A 448 -5.65 10.34 -11.89
C PHE A 448 -4.63 9.67 -12.82
N VAL A 449 -3.97 8.61 -12.34
CA VAL A 449 -2.98 7.86 -13.13
C VAL A 449 -3.65 6.63 -13.72
N ARG A 450 -3.79 6.62 -15.05
CA ARG A 450 -4.27 5.44 -15.77
C ARG A 450 -3.17 4.41 -15.96
N PRO A 451 -3.47 3.11 -15.85
CA PRO A 451 -2.50 2.07 -16.19
C PRO A 451 -2.16 2.11 -17.68
N SER A 452 -0.90 1.85 -18.00
CA SER A 452 -0.39 1.68 -19.38
C SER A 452 -0.56 0.22 -19.78
N LEU A 453 -1.78 -0.15 -20.22
CA LEU A 453 -2.19 -1.53 -20.53
C LEU A 453 -2.14 -1.82 -22.03
#